data_dd31f73672cfc96551acb75954495c0f
#
_entry.id   dd31f73672cfc96551acb75954495c0f
#
_cell.length_a   1.000
_cell.length_b   1.000
_cell.length_c   1.000
_cell.angle_alpha   90.00
_cell.angle_beta   90.00
_cell.angle_gamma   90.00
#
_symmetry.space_group_name_H-M   'P 1'
#
loop_
_entity.id
_entity.type
_entity.pdbx_description
1 polymer ?
#
loop_
_entity_poly.entity_id
_entity_poly.type
_entity_poly.pdbx_seq_one_letter_code
_entity_poly.pdbx_strand_id
1 'polypeptide(L)'
;MLFGIKEVFFMRKNTEKLAFSGVCIALSMVLGMVKLFSLPMGGSVTACSMLFATLPGFFFGTGYGLLSGFAYGITSFILKPEFYSPMQFVVDYLFAFTALGISGFFSHKKHGLYLGYIAACLGRFFFAFLSGVLFFAAYAPEGMSPIWYSFSYNISYISVEAVLTLAVLSVPAIHKSIYRLKRNFTEGSELNAVHSK
;
A
#
# COMPACT_ATOMS: atom_id res chain seq x y z
N MET A 1 19.52 35.48 -3.97
CA MET A 1 20.39 34.31 -3.97
C MET A 1 19.92 33.21 -2.97
N LEU A 2 19.55 33.55 -1.73
CA LEU A 2 19.02 32.63 -0.70
C LEU A 2 17.68 31.92 -1.07
N PHE A 3 16.83 32.60 -1.86
CA PHE A 3 15.52 32.05 -2.28
C PHE A 3 15.68 30.86 -3.22
N GLY A 4 16.63 30.92 -4.17
CA GLY A 4 16.89 29.82 -5.10
C GLY A 4 17.47 28.57 -4.44
N ILE A 5 18.31 28.73 -3.40
CA ILE A 5 18.90 27.59 -2.67
C ILE A 5 17.83 26.81 -1.90
N LYS A 6 16.86 27.51 -1.29
CA LYS A 6 15.74 26.86 -0.57
C LYS A 6 14.82 26.10 -1.53
N GLU A 7 14.54 26.63 -2.71
CA GLU A 7 13.73 25.94 -3.73
C GLU A 7 14.43 24.69 -4.26
N VAL A 8 15.69 24.76 -4.61
CA VAL A 8 16.47 23.62 -5.08
C VAL A 8 16.51 22.52 -4.01
N PHE A 9 16.69 22.89 -2.75
CA PHE A 9 16.72 21.96 -1.64
C PHE A 9 15.34 21.30 -1.39
N PHE A 10 14.26 22.07 -1.46
CA PHE A 10 12.89 21.55 -1.35
C PHE A 10 12.55 20.59 -2.49
N MET A 11 12.93 20.93 -3.72
CA MET A 11 12.75 20.08 -4.89
C MET A 11 13.50 18.75 -4.75
N ARG A 12 14.76 18.78 -4.30
CA ARG A 12 15.58 17.59 -4.08
C ARG A 12 14.93 16.62 -3.08
N LYS A 13 14.43 17.13 -1.95
CA LYS A 13 13.73 16.31 -0.94
C LYS A 13 12.48 15.64 -1.49
N ASN A 14 11.69 16.35 -2.27
CA ASN A 14 10.49 15.81 -2.88
C ASN A 14 10.84 14.73 -3.93
N THR A 15 11.90 14.94 -4.70
CA THR A 15 12.41 13.95 -5.66
C THR A 15 12.85 12.66 -4.98
N GLU A 16 13.59 12.75 -3.86
CA GLU A 16 14.01 11.58 -3.08
C GLU A 16 12.80 10.79 -2.56
N LYS A 17 11.76 11.46 -2.05
CA LYS A 17 10.52 10.81 -1.59
C LYS A 17 9.75 10.15 -2.74
N LEU A 18 9.66 10.81 -3.88
CA LEU A 18 9.02 10.27 -5.08
C LEU A 18 9.78 9.06 -5.63
N ALA A 19 11.12 9.14 -5.68
CA ALA A 19 11.96 8.02 -6.11
C ALA A 19 11.79 6.81 -5.20
N PHE A 20 11.83 7.01 -3.87
CA PHE A 20 11.56 5.93 -2.91
C PHE A 20 10.16 5.34 -3.10
N SER A 21 9.15 6.19 -3.27
CA SER A 21 7.77 5.73 -3.52
C SER A 21 7.67 4.92 -4.82
N GLY A 22 8.36 5.33 -5.87
CA GLY A 22 8.44 4.58 -7.13
C GLY A 22 9.07 3.21 -6.96
N VAL A 23 10.18 3.11 -6.19
CA VAL A 23 10.81 1.84 -5.85
C VAL A 23 9.86 0.94 -5.05
N CYS A 24 9.14 1.51 -4.08
CA CYS A 24 8.15 0.75 -3.31
C CYS A 24 7.02 0.21 -4.19
N ILE A 25 6.51 1.00 -5.14
CA ILE A 25 5.51 0.55 -6.11
C ILE A 25 6.07 -0.60 -6.96
N ALA A 26 7.28 -0.44 -7.50
CA ALA A 26 7.92 -1.47 -8.33
C ALA A 26 8.11 -2.79 -7.55
N LEU A 27 8.57 -2.72 -6.30
CA LEU A 27 8.70 -3.89 -5.42
C LEU A 27 7.34 -4.51 -5.11
N SER A 28 6.30 -3.72 -4.83
CA SER A 28 4.94 -4.22 -4.65
C SER A 28 4.46 -5.00 -5.87
N MET A 29 4.76 -4.51 -7.07
CA MET A 29 4.39 -5.18 -8.32
C MET A 29 5.13 -6.49 -8.52
N VAL A 30 6.45 -6.48 -8.37
CA VAL A 30 7.27 -7.70 -8.51
C VAL A 30 6.85 -8.76 -7.49
N LEU A 31 6.70 -8.38 -6.23
CA LEU A 31 6.26 -9.31 -5.18
C LEU A 31 4.80 -9.74 -5.35
N GLY A 32 3.95 -8.89 -5.92
CA GLY A 32 2.58 -9.22 -6.32
C GLY A 32 2.49 -10.24 -7.47
N MET A 33 3.59 -10.45 -8.23
CA MET A 33 3.70 -11.53 -9.22
C MET A 33 4.08 -12.86 -8.56
N VAL A 34 4.74 -12.82 -7.39
CA VAL A 34 5.08 -14.02 -6.62
C VAL A 34 3.86 -14.44 -5.80
N LYS A 35 3.03 -15.26 -6.41
CA LYS A 35 1.82 -15.79 -5.78
C LYS A 35 2.16 -17.03 -4.97
N LEU A 36 2.00 -16.95 -3.65
CA LEU A 36 2.14 -18.10 -2.75
C LEU A 36 0.92 -19.02 -2.83
N PHE A 37 -0.25 -18.40 -3.04
CA PHE A 37 -1.51 -19.08 -3.24
C PHE A 37 -2.43 -18.24 -4.12
N SER A 38 -3.18 -18.86 -5.02
CA SER A 38 -4.13 -18.20 -5.93
C SER A 38 -5.53 -18.75 -5.71
N LEU A 39 -6.49 -17.84 -5.60
CA LEU A 39 -7.92 -18.14 -5.57
C LEU A 39 -8.51 -17.93 -6.96
N PRO A 40 -9.64 -18.60 -7.29
CA PRO A 40 -10.45 -18.23 -8.46
C PRO A 40 -10.79 -16.74 -8.41
N MET A 41 -11.14 -16.14 -9.54
CA MET A 41 -11.53 -14.70 -9.64
C MET A 41 -10.45 -13.70 -9.22
N GLY A 42 -9.17 -14.04 -9.36
CA GLY A 42 -8.04 -13.11 -9.26
C GLY A 42 -7.45 -12.88 -7.87
N GLY A 43 -8.14 -13.27 -6.80
CA GLY A 43 -7.61 -13.16 -5.43
C GLY A 43 -6.34 -13.98 -5.26
N SER A 44 -5.32 -13.43 -4.63
CA SER A 44 -4.07 -14.14 -4.40
C SER A 44 -3.36 -13.66 -3.13
N VAL A 45 -2.75 -14.61 -2.43
CA VAL A 45 -1.80 -14.34 -1.35
C VAL A 45 -0.43 -14.17 -1.99
N THR A 46 0.18 -13.02 -1.80
CA THR A 46 1.45 -12.66 -2.42
C THR A 46 2.58 -12.57 -1.39
N ALA A 47 3.81 -12.39 -1.88
CA ALA A 47 5.00 -12.30 -1.03
C ALA A 47 5.14 -10.91 -0.38
N CYS A 48 4.23 -10.54 0.51
CA CYS A 48 4.22 -9.26 1.24
C CYS A 48 4.10 -8.02 0.31
N SER A 49 3.41 -8.13 -0.82
CA SER A 49 3.29 -7.02 -1.77
C SER A 49 2.63 -5.77 -1.14
N MET A 50 1.61 -5.97 -0.30
CA MET A 50 0.93 -4.88 0.41
C MET A 50 1.86 -4.11 1.36
N LEU A 51 2.90 -4.75 1.92
CA LEU A 51 3.85 -4.08 2.79
C LEU A 51 4.52 -2.91 2.07
N PHE A 52 5.10 -3.19 0.91
CA PHE A 52 5.84 -2.16 0.17
C PHE A 52 4.92 -1.03 -0.30
N ALA A 53 3.68 -1.32 -0.67
CA ALA A 53 2.68 -0.31 -1.02
C ALA A 53 2.32 0.62 0.16
N THR A 54 2.45 0.16 1.41
CA THR A 54 2.17 0.96 2.61
C THR A 54 3.36 1.79 3.09
N LEU A 55 4.60 1.44 2.71
CA LEU A 55 5.80 2.12 3.19
C LEU A 55 5.86 3.61 2.84
N PRO A 56 5.50 4.10 1.64
CA PRO A 56 5.51 5.53 1.35
C PRO A 56 4.65 6.35 2.32
N GLY A 57 3.47 5.82 2.71
CA GLY A 57 2.61 6.43 3.72
C GLY A 57 3.28 6.44 5.09
N PHE A 58 3.80 5.31 5.53
CA PHE A 58 4.49 5.19 6.81
C PHE A 58 5.74 6.09 6.90
N PHE A 59 6.49 6.28 5.82
CA PHE A 59 7.71 7.09 5.78
C PHE A 59 7.42 8.58 5.69
N PHE A 60 6.55 8.99 4.78
CA PHE A 60 6.40 10.39 4.37
C PHE A 60 5.02 10.98 4.69
N GLY A 61 4.15 10.22 5.34
CA GLY A 61 2.81 10.65 5.70
C GLY A 61 1.74 10.33 4.65
N THR A 62 0.51 10.65 5.00
CA THR A 62 -0.70 10.21 4.26
C THR A 62 -0.72 10.67 2.81
N GLY A 63 -0.27 11.90 2.52
CA GLY A 63 -0.28 12.44 1.15
C GLY A 63 0.55 11.60 0.17
N TYR A 64 1.79 11.27 0.54
CA TYR A 64 2.64 10.39 -0.26
C TYR A 64 2.10 8.96 -0.31
N GLY A 65 1.52 8.48 0.80
CA GLY A 65 0.89 7.16 0.85
C GLY A 65 -0.29 7.03 -0.13
N LEU A 66 -1.22 7.98 -0.10
CA LEU A 66 -2.39 7.98 -0.99
C LEU A 66 -1.97 8.11 -2.46
N LEU A 67 -1.04 9.01 -2.77
CA LEU A 67 -0.52 9.18 -4.14
C LEU A 67 0.16 7.90 -4.64
N SER A 68 0.98 7.26 -3.81
CA SER A 68 1.65 6.01 -4.16
C SER A 68 0.66 4.85 -4.33
N GLY A 69 -0.35 4.75 -3.45
CA GLY A 69 -1.42 3.76 -3.57
C GLY A 69 -2.24 3.95 -4.84
N PHE A 70 -2.57 5.19 -5.19
CA PHE A 70 -3.26 5.53 -6.43
C PHE A 70 -2.44 5.12 -7.67
N ALA A 71 -1.16 5.48 -7.71
CA ALA A 71 -0.26 5.10 -8.80
C ALA A 71 -0.11 3.57 -8.88
N TYR A 72 -0.02 2.89 -7.74
CA TYR A 72 0.03 1.42 -7.69
C TYR A 72 -1.25 0.79 -8.25
N GLY A 73 -2.42 1.35 -7.93
CA GLY A 73 -3.71 0.89 -8.48
C GLY A 73 -3.76 0.98 -10.01
N ILE A 74 -3.39 2.13 -10.58
CA ILE A 74 -3.31 2.31 -12.03
C ILE A 74 -2.35 1.30 -12.66
N THR A 75 -1.14 1.19 -12.12
CA THR A 75 -0.11 0.32 -12.68
C THR A 75 -0.51 -1.16 -12.55
N SER A 76 -1.17 -1.55 -11.45
CA SER A 76 -1.71 -2.90 -11.27
C SER A 76 -2.76 -3.24 -12.32
N PHE A 77 -3.65 -2.31 -12.64
CA PHE A 77 -4.64 -2.48 -13.69
C PHE A 77 -4.00 -2.63 -15.08
N ILE A 78 -2.99 -1.82 -15.40
CA ILE A 78 -2.29 -1.90 -16.69
C ILE A 78 -1.62 -3.26 -16.89
N LEU A 79 -1.01 -3.81 -15.83
CA LEU A 79 -0.29 -5.09 -15.92
C LEU A 79 -1.18 -6.33 -15.83
N LYS A 80 -2.30 -6.24 -15.12
CA LYS A 80 -3.25 -7.34 -14.92
C LYS A 80 -4.68 -6.78 -14.99
N PRO A 81 -5.17 -6.48 -16.20
CA PRO A 81 -6.50 -5.89 -16.36
C PRO A 81 -7.58 -6.96 -16.11
N GLU A 82 -8.26 -6.86 -14.98
CA GLU A 82 -9.51 -7.55 -14.71
C GLU A 82 -10.62 -6.49 -14.81
N PHE A 83 -11.16 -6.32 -16.01
CA PHE A 83 -12.10 -5.25 -16.31
C PHE A 83 -13.50 -5.82 -16.57
N TYR A 84 -14.43 -5.52 -15.70
CA TYR A 84 -15.85 -5.86 -15.83
C TYR A 84 -16.70 -4.62 -16.10
N SER A 85 -16.34 -3.49 -15.49
CA SER A 85 -17.01 -2.20 -15.70
C SER A 85 -16.10 -1.04 -15.29
N PRO A 86 -16.33 0.19 -15.83
CA PRO A 86 -15.59 1.37 -15.39
C PRO A 86 -15.67 1.63 -13.89
N MET A 87 -16.85 1.36 -13.29
CA MET A 87 -17.05 1.58 -11.85
C MET A 87 -16.31 0.56 -11.00
N GLN A 88 -16.25 -0.71 -11.45
CA GLN A 88 -15.43 -1.74 -10.80
C GLN A 88 -13.96 -1.35 -10.80
N PHE A 89 -13.42 -0.85 -11.92
CA PHE A 89 -12.06 -0.35 -11.99
C PHE A 89 -11.78 0.73 -10.92
N VAL A 90 -12.69 1.69 -10.75
CA VAL A 90 -12.52 2.77 -9.76
C VAL A 90 -12.50 2.21 -8.33
N VAL A 91 -13.44 1.33 -7.99
CA VAL A 91 -13.55 0.80 -6.62
C VAL A 91 -12.43 -0.18 -6.30
N ASP A 92 -12.17 -1.12 -7.20
CA ASP A 92 -11.31 -2.27 -6.95
C ASP A 92 -9.82 -1.97 -7.15
N TYR A 93 -9.50 -1.09 -8.12
CA TYR A 93 -8.12 -0.69 -8.36
C TYR A 93 -7.81 0.67 -7.75
N LEU A 94 -8.56 1.72 -8.04
CA LEU A 94 -8.19 3.04 -7.55
C LEU A 94 -8.40 3.16 -6.04
N PHE A 95 -9.59 2.92 -5.53
CA PHE A 95 -9.88 3.13 -4.11
C PHE A 95 -9.24 2.06 -3.23
N ALA A 96 -9.31 0.78 -3.60
CA ALA A 96 -8.74 -0.29 -2.79
C ALA A 96 -7.22 -0.17 -2.63
N PHE A 97 -6.50 0.21 -3.69
CA PHE A 97 -5.05 0.40 -3.60
C PHE A 97 -4.68 1.75 -2.97
N THR A 98 -5.42 2.82 -3.24
CA THR A 98 -5.21 4.12 -2.58
C THR A 98 -5.38 4.00 -1.06
N ALA A 99 -6.30 3.15 -0.58
CA ALA A 99 -6.50 2.90 0.84
C ALA A 99 -5.25 2.37 1.56
N LEU A 100 -4.30 1.75 0.84
CA LEU A 100 -3.02 1.35 1.43
C LEU A 100 -2.21 2.56 1.95
N GLY A 101 -2.44 3.74 1.40
CA GLY A 101 -1.85 5.00 1.85
C GLY A 101 -2.33 5.50 3.22
N ILE A 102 -3.42 4.94 3.76
CA ILE A 102 -3.93 5.21 5.11
C ILE A 102 -2.87 4.92 6.20
N SER A 103 -1.89 4.06 5.89
CA SER A 103 -0.73 3.80 6.74
C SER A 103 -0.04 5.09 7.22
N GLY A 104 -0.11 6.16 6.43
CA GLY A 104 0.49 7.46 6.74
C GLY A 104 -0.08 8.15 7.98
N PHE A 105 -1.33 7.90 8.37
CA PHE A 105 -1.91 8.43 9.61
C PHE A 105 -1.19 7.94 10.87
N PHE A 106 -0.49 6.82 10.76
CA PHE A 106 0.26 6.20 11.86
C PHE A 106 1.76 6.45 11.78
N SER A 107 2.23 7.28 10.84
CA SER A 107 3.65 7.54 10.58
C SER A 107 4.43 7.95 11.84
N HIS A 108 3.83 8.72 12.74
CA HIS A 108 4.46 9.23 13.96
C HIS A 108 4.10 8.45 15.24
N LYS A 109 3.34 7.36 15.13
CA LYS A 109 2.94 6.55 16.30
C LYS A 109 4.07 5.57 16.70
N LYS A 110 4.16 5.23 18.00
CA LYS A 110 5.16 4.31 18.56
C LYS A 110 5.21 2.95 17.84
N HIS A 111 4.03 2.39 17.49
CA HIS A 111 3.88 1.15 16.74
C HIS A 111 3.30 1.41 15.34
N GLY A 112 3.67 2.57 14.75
CA GLY A 112 3.07 3.08 13.54
C GLY A 112 3.19 2.16 12.32
N LEU A 113 4.26 1.37 12.24
CA LEU A 113 4.44 0.40 11.15
C LEU A 113 3.35 -0.69 11.18
N TYR A 114 3.12 -1.29 12.35
CA TYR A 114 2.11 -2.33 12.51
C TYR A 114 0.69 -1.78 12.38
N LEU A 115 0.39 -0.71 13.14
CA LEU A 115 -0.94 -0.08 13.13
C LEU A 115 -1.28 0.47 11.74
N GLY A 116 -0.31 1.11 11.08
CA GLY A 116 -0.47 1.64 9.74
C GLY A 116 -0.71 0.55 8.70
N TYR A 117 0.03 -0.55 8.80
CA TYR A 117 -0.15 -1.70 7.93
C TYR A 117 -1.54 -2.35 8.12
N ILE A 118 -1.95 -2.60 9.36
CA ILE A 118 -3.28 -3.18 9.65
C ILE A 118 -4.40 -2.26 9.15
N ALA A 119 -4.31 -0.95 9.43
CA ALA A 119 -5.31 0.01 8.96
C ALA A 119 -5.40 0.07 7.43
N ALA A 120 -4.26 0.00 6.75
CA ALA A 120 -4.17 -0.05 5.30
C ALA A 120 -4.82 -1.32 4.72
N CYS A 121 -4.54 -2.49 5.32
CA CYS A 121 -5.17 -3.76 4.94
C CYS A 121 -6.69 -3.73 5.14
N LEU A 122 -7.17 -3.14 6.24
CA LEU A 122 -8.61 -2.99 6.49
C LEU A 122 -9.25 -2.05 5.46
N GLY A 123 -8.58 -0.94 5.11
CA GLY A 123 -9.05 -0.05 4.05
C GLY A 123 -9.14 -0.75 2.70
N ARG A 124 -8.12 -1.50 2.33
CA ARG A 124 -8.14 -2.32 1.10
C ARG A 124 -9.25 -3.37 1.14
N PHE A 125 -9.38 -4.07 2.25
CA PHE A 125 -10.45 -5.06 2.44
C PHE A 125 -11.84 -4.45 2.25
N PHE A 126 -12.08 -3.26 2.83
CA PHE A 126 -13.38 -2.58 2.70
C PHE A 126 -13.76 -2.32 1.25
N PHE A 127 -12.85 -1.77 0.44
CA PHE A 127 -13.14 -1.50 -0.97
C PHE A 127 -13.23 -2.77 -1.82
N ALA A 128 -12.37 -3.76 -1.58
CA ALA A 128 -12.44 -5.05 -2.25
C ALA A 128 -13.74 -5.81 -1.91
N PHE A 129 -14.17 -5.75 -0.65
CA PHE A 129 -15.45 -6.30 -0.20
C PHE A 129 -16.62 -5.59 -0.91
N LEU A 130 -16.60 -4.25 -0.94
CA LEU A 130 -17.63 -3.45 -1.61
C LEU A 130 -17.69 -3.77 -3.11
N SER A 131 -16.54 -3.85 -3.77
CA SER A 131 -16.44 -4.27 -5.17
C SER A 131 -17.04 -5.65 -5.41
N GLY A 132 -16.71 -6.62 -4.54
CA GLY A 132 -17.24 -7.97 -4.62
C GLY A 132 -18.76 -8.04 -4.50
N VAL A 133 -19.36 -7.26 -3.61
CA VAL A 133 -20.82 -7.19 -3.45
C VAL A 133 -21.48 -6.55 -4.67
N LEU A 134 -20.89 -5.48 -5.21
CA LEU A 134 -21.52 -4.69 -6.28
C LEU A 134 -21.34 -5.32 -7.67
N PHE A 135 -20.21 -5.93 -7.95
CA PHE A 135 -19.85 -6.35 -9.31
C PHE A 135 -19.68 -7.85 -9.49
N PHE A 136 -19.44 -8.59 -8.41
CA PHE A 136 -19.18 -10.03 -8.45
C PHE A 136 -20.29 -10.88 -7.81
N ALA A 137 -21.46 -10.28 -7.53
CA ALA A 137 -22.62 -10.96 -6.95
C ALA A 137 -23.05 -12.21 -7.73
N ALA A 138 -22.94 -12.16 -9.06
CA ALA A 138 -23.31 -13.29 -9.95
C ALA A 138 -22.43 -14.54 -9.79
N TYR A 139 -21.25 -14.41 -9.15
CA TYR A 139 -20.34 -15.53 -8.89
C TYR A 139 -20.57 -16.18 -7.54
N ALA A 140 -21.53 -15.69 -6.74
CA ALA A 140 -21.90 -16.32 -5.49
C ALA A 140 -22.53 -17.71 -5.78
N PRO A 141 -22.09 -18.77 -5.08
CA PRO A 141 -22.70 -20.09 -5.19
C PRO A 141 -24.22 -20.04 -4.89
N GLU A 142 -24.97 -20.95 -5.48
CA GLU A 142 -26.42 -21.08 -5.22
C GLU A 142 -26.68 -21.24 -3.71
N GLY A 143 -27.59 -20.41 -3.19
CA GLY A 143 -27.93 -20.40 -1.77
C GLY A 143 -27.03 -19.53 -0.88
N MET A 144 -25.94 -18.96 -1.39
CA MET A 144 -25.07 -18.04 -0.64
C MET A 144 -25.38 -16.58 -1.00
N SER A 145 -25.55 -15.72 0.01
CA SER A 145 -25.74 -14.30 -0.26
C SER A 145 -24.45 -13.67 -0.83
N PRO A 146 -24.55 -12.72 -1.78
CA PRO A 146 -23.40 -12.00 -2.33
C PRO A 146 -22.53 -11.32 -1.26
N ILE A 147 -23.14 -10.86 -0.18
CA ILE A 147 -22.44 -10.23 0.95
C ILE A 147 -21.51 -11.24 1.64
N TRP A 148 -22.02 -12.43 1.96
CA TRP A 148 -21.22 -13.50 2.59
C TRP A 148 -20.15 -14.02 1.64
N TYR A 149 -20.47 -14.17 0.36
CA TYR A 149 -19.49 -14.57 -0.66
C TYR A 149 -18.34 -13.57 -0.73
N SER A 150 -18.64 -12.28 -0.93
CA SER A 150 -17.61 -11.25 -1.02
C SER A 150 -16.80 -11.12 0.28
N PHE A 151 -17.46 -11.19 1.45
CA PHE A 151 -16.76 -11.14 2.73
C PHE A 151 -15.78 -12.30 2.89
N SER A 152 -16.25 -13.53 2.76
CA SER A 152 -15.44 -14.73 2.95
C SER A 152 -14.30 -14.82 1.93
N TYR A 153 -14.57 -14.43 0.69
CA TYR A 153 -13.58 -14.42 -0.38
C TYR A 153 -12.45 -13.42 -0.09
N ASN A 154 -12.79 -12.16 0.15
CA ASN A 154 -11.78 -11.12 0.34
C ASN A 154 -11.03 -11.27 1.67
N ILE A 155 -11.69 -11.67 2.75
CA ILE A 155 -11.02 -11.89 4.03
C ILE A 155 -10.01 -13.03 3.94
N SER A 156 -10.28 -14.06 3.16
CA SER A 156 -9.43 -15.26 3.08
C SER A 156 -8.03 -14.94 2.56
N TYR A 157 -7.87 -14.20 1.47
CA TYR A 157 -6.55 -13.89 0.92
C TYR A 157 -5.89 -12.64 1.53
N ILE A 158 -6.69 -11.60 1.85
CA ILE A 158 -6.14 -10.37 2.45
C ILE A 158 -5.64 -10.64 3.87
N SER A 159 -6.40 -11.40 4.69
CA SER A 159 -5.97 -11.69 6.06
C SER A 159 -4.75 -12.61 6.10
N VAL A 160 -4.68 -13.61 5.22
CA VAL A 160 -3.52 -14.52 5.17
C VAL A 160 -2.26 -13.73 4.77
N GLU A 161 -2.32 -12.89 3.74
CA GLU A 161 -1.17 -12.04 3.40
C GLU A 161 -0.83 -11.06 4.53
N ALA A 162 -1.84 -10.50 5.20
CA ALA A 162 -1.61 -9.59 6.32
C ALA A 162 -0.90 -10.30 7.49
N VAL A 163 -1.32 -11.49 7.86
CA VAL A 163 -0.68 -12.29 8.92
C VAL A 163 0.74 -12.67 8.56
N LEU A 164 0.97 -13.15 7.34
CA LEU A 164 2.32 -13.46 6.84
C LEU A 164 3.23 -12.24 6.90
N THR A 165 2.74 -11.09 6.45
CA THR A 165 3.51 -9.84 6.48
C THR A 165 3.79 -9.39 7.92
N LEU A 166 2.83 -9.50 8.83
CA LEU A 166 3.05 -9.18 10.24
C LEU A 166 4.07 -10.11 10.89
N ALA A 167 4.08 -11.39 10.54
CA ALA A 167 5.11 -12.33 10.98
C ALA A 167 6.50 -11.91 10.48
N VAL A 168 6.62 -11.53 9.20
CA VAL A 168 7.87 -10.99 8.61
C VAL A 168 8.32 -9.73 9.32
N LEU A 169 7.40 -8.78 9.58
CA LEU A 169 7.69 -7.54 10.31
C LEU A 169 8.09 -7.78 11.76
N SER A 170 7.68 -8.89 12.37
CA SER A 170 8.06 -9.26 13.73
C SER A 170 9.51 -9.73 13.84
N VAL A 171 10.19 -10.02 12.71
CA VAL A 171 11.61 -10.34 12.70
C VAL A 171 12.41 -9.07 13.06
N PRO A 172 13.20 -9.09 14.17
CA PRO A 172 13.85 -7.88 14.67
C PRO A 172 14.79 -7.20 13.69
N ALA A 173 15.42 -7.97 12.80
CA ALA A 173 16.32 -7.45 11.78
C ALA A 173 15.55 -6.61 10.75
N ILE A 174 14.39 -7.10 10.27
CA ILE A 174 13.55 -6.41 9.29
C ILE A 174 12.95 -5.14 9.91
N HIS A 175 12.35 -5.29 11.09
CA HIS A 175 11.77 -4.17 11.83
C HIS A 175 12.78 -3.04 12.05
N LYS A 176 13.96 -3.36 12.59
CA LYS A 176 15.05 -2.38 12.81
C LYS A 176 15.53 -1.74 11.51
N SER A 177 15.61 -2.50 10.42
CA SER A 177 16.04 -2.00 9.12
C SER A 177 15.06 -0.98 8.55
N ILE A 178 13.75 -1.25 8.62
CA ILE A 178 12.70 -0.31 8.16
C ILE A 178 12.75 1.00 8.97
N TYR A 179 12.85 0.91 10.31
CA TYR A 179 12.94 2.12 11.15
C TYR A 179 14.25 2.87 10.95
N ARG A 180 15.38 2.18 10.74
CA ARG A 180 16.65 2.82 10.41
C ARG A 180 16.56 3.57 9.08
N LEU A 181 15.97 2.94 8.08
CA LEU A 181 15.77 3.56 6.77
C LEU A 181 14.89 4.81 6.89
N LYS A 182 13.78 4.74 7.62
CA LYS A 182 12.91 5.89 7.88
C LYS A 182 13.66 7.03 8.55
N ARG A 183 14.47 6.72 9.58
CA ARG A 183 15.28 7.70 10.31
C ARG A 183 16.28 8.40 9.38
N ASN A 184 16.94 7.67 8.50
CA ASN A 184 17.89 8.26 7.55
C ASN A 184 17.21 9.30 6.64
N PHE A 185 15.98 9.06 6.19
CA PHE A 185 15.21 10.05 5.43
C PHE A 185 14.82 11.27 6.27
N THR A 186 14.60 11.10 7.58
CA THR A 186 14.22 12.18 8.49
C THR A 186 15.42 13.00 8.93
N GLU A 187 16.50 12.35 9.41
CA GLU A 187 17.73 13.01 9.91
C GLU A 187 18.56 13.63 8.78
N GLY A 188 18.68 12.98 7.63
CA GLY A 188 19.29 13.58 6.44
C GLY A 188 18.55 14.84 6.00
N SER A 189 17.28 14.95 6.35
CA SER A 189 16.46 16.14 6.18
C SER A 189 16.84 17.27 7.14
N GLU A 190 17.21 16.97 8.39
CA GLU A 190 17.56 17.99 9.41
C GLU A 190 18.99 18.48 9.29
N LEU A 191 19.96 17.59 9.08
CA LEU A 191 21.37 17.94 8.88
C LEU A 191 21.56 18.89 7.69
N ASN A 192 20.88 18.62 6.60
CA ASN A 192 20.91 19.45 5.43
C ASN A 192 20.16 20.81 5.63
N ALA A 193 19.19 20.89 6.54
CA ALA A 193 18.51 22.15 6.88
C ALA A 193 19.40 23.07 7.75
N VAL A 194 20.29 22.50 8.55
CA VAL A 194 21.25 23.24 9.38
C VAL A 194 22.39 23.82 8.53
N HIS A 195 22.84 23.14 7.49
CA HIS A 195 23.91 23.63 6.60
C HIS A 195 23.44 24.66 5.57
N SER A 196 22.12 24.90 5.48
CA SER A 196 21.50 25.91 4.60
C SER A 196 21.15 27.25 5.30
N LYS A 197 21.48 27.38 6.58
CA LYS A 197 21.41 28.63 7.35
C LYS A 197 22.75 29.32 7.38
#